data_f87f7f230c43e75a1a46e04c86e42d91
#
_entry.id   f87f7f230c43e75a1a46e04c86e42d91
#
_cell.length_a   1.000
_cell.length_b   1.000
_cell.length_c   1.000
_cell.angle_alpha   90.00
_cell.angle_beta   90.00
_cell.angle_gamma   90.00
#
_symmetry.space_group_name_H-M   'P 1'
#
loop_
_entity.id
_entity.type
_entity.pdbx_description
1 polymer ?
#
loop_
_entity_poly.entity_id
_entity_poly.type
_entity_poly.pdbx_seq_one_letter_code
_entity_poly.pdbx_strand_id
1 'polypeptide(L)'
;HKNVFRLLQRLILTGGKKMKTIVCYGDSNTYGYNPENGFRYEYEERWTTILQKELKDSAIVIPEGLNGRTTSFEDELRPGRNGATYLDPCLHSHGPIDLVVLMLGTNDLKIRFQATPTDIGKGIDRLIKMIKSITPQKRQDGRSAKILLMAPPHLGDDLTEIPSGEEMGFERGISYSKRLAPIYEDWAKFHNIEFLDAAKYAKASEIDACHLTRESHRKLGEMVAKKCKEILEI
;
A
#
# COMPACT_ATOMS: atom_id res chain seq x y z
N HIS A 1 -1.09 15.00 48.07
CA HIS A 1 -1.26 15.91 46.91
C HIS A 1 0.04 16.18 46.15
N LYS A 2 1.20 16.37 46.78
CA LYS A 2 2.48 16.69 46.12
C LYS A 2 3.03 15.49 45.28
N ASN A 3 2.78 14.26 45.67
CA ASN A 3 3.25 13.07 44.96
C ASN A 3 2.46 12.78 43.67
N VAL A 4 1.16 13.05 43.66
CA VAL A 4 0.32 12.90 42.45
C VAL A 4 0.69 13.96 41.40
N PHE A 5 0.98 15.19 41.85
CA PHE A 5 1.40 16.28 40.96
C PHE A 5 2.80 16.01 40.35
N ARG A 6 3.74 15.42 41.10
CA ARG A 6 5.04 14.96 40.58
C ARG A 6 4.91 13.79 39.64
N LEU A 7 3.97 12.85 39.88
CA LEU A 7 3.69 11.75 38.97
C LEU A 7 3.09 12.25 37.66
N LEU A 8 2.12 13.17 37.72
CA LEU A 8 1.53 13.81 36.55
C LEU A 8 2.55 14.66 35.77
N GLN A 9 3.42 15.40 36.47
CA GLN A 9 4.52 16.13 35.82
C GLN A 9 5.55 15.21 35.19
N ARG A 10 5.86 14.04 35.76
CA ARG A 10 6.71 13.03 35.14
C ARG A 10 6.04 12.38 33.91
N LEU A 11 4.73 12.11 33.95
CA LEU A 11 3.94 11.65 32.79
C LEU A 11 3.87 12.68 31.66
N ILE A 12 3.86 13.97 32.01
CA ILE A 12 3.90 15.07 31.01
C ILE A 12 5.33 15.29 30.49
N LEU A 13 6.36 15.07 31.30
CA LEU A 13 7.78 15.23 30.94
C LEU A 13 8.40 14.01 30.25
N THR A 14 7.87 12.82 30.47
CA THR A 14 8.16 11.65 29.63
C THR A 14 7.21 11.65 28.46
N GLY A 15 7.26 12.67 27.61
CA GLY A 15 6.38 12.83 26.45
C GLY A 15 6.16 11.47 25.78
N GLY A 16 5.06 10.78 26.14
CA GLY A 16 4.70 9.49 25.59
C GLY A 16 4.74 9.63 24.09
N LYS A 17 5.65 8.89 23.43
CA LYS A 17 5.83 8.97 21.97
C LYS A 17 4.45 8.73 21.36
N LYS A 18 3.85 9.78 20.78
CA LYS A 18 2.47 9.71 20.27
C LYS A 18 2.41 8.59 19.23
N MET A 19 1.52 7.63 19.46
CA MET A 19 1.27 6.53 18.54
C MET A 19 0.97 7.07 17.14
N LYS A 20 1.64 6.54 16.13
CA LYS A 20 1.50 6.96 14.73
C LYS A 20 0.34 6.23 14.07
N THR A 21 -0.27 6.86 13.07
CA THR A 21 -1.30 6.23 12.23
C THR A 21 -0.76 5.99 10.84
N ILE A 22 -0.80 4.74 10.39
CA ILE A 22 -0.35 4.30 9.07
C ILE A 22 -1.53 3.70 8.32
N VAL A 23 -1.86 4.24 7.16
CA VAL A 23 -2.86 3.66 6.25
C VAL A 23 -2.14 2.91 5.14
N CYS A 24 -2.44 1.63 4.98
CA CYS A 24 -1.93 0.79 3.89
C CYS A 24 -3.00 0.69 2.80
N TYR A 25 -2.91 1.57 1.80
CA TYR A 25 -3.87 1.68 0.71
C TYR A 25 -3.43 0.86 -0.50
N GLY A 26 -4.21 -0.17 -0.86
CA GLY A 26 -3.83 -1.09 -1.92
C GLY A 26 -4.98 -1.96 -2.44
N ASP A 27 -4.60 -2.98 -3.19
CA ASP A 27 -5.49 -3.94 -3.84
C ASP A 27 -5.60 -5.29 -3.08
N SER A 28 -5.79 -6.38 -3.81
CA SER A 28 -5.89 -7.74 -3.28
C SER A 28 -4.62 -8.20 -2.55
N ASN A 29 -3.44 -7.74 -2.96
CA ASN A 29 -2.19 -8.05 -2.27
C ASN A 29 -2.10 -7.34 -0.90
N THR A 30 -2.75 -6.20 -0.73
CA THR A 30 -2.90 -5.53 0.58
C THR A 30 -4.07 -6.13 1.38
N TYR A 31 -5.15 -6.54 0.73
CA TYR A 31 -6.24 -7.27 1.35
C TYR A 31 -5.77 -8.60 1.93
N GLY A 32 -4.81 -9.26 1.27
CA GLY A 32 -4.32 -10.59 1.63
C GLY A 32 -5.12 -11.71 0.97
N TYR A 33 -5.39 -11.59 -0.33
CA TYR A 33 -6.01 -12.66 -1.12
C TYR A 33 -5.10 -13.88 -1.17
N ASN A 34 -5.65 -15.05 -0.86
CA ASN A 34 -4.94 -16.33 -0.90
C ASN A 34 -5.24 -17.08 -2.21
N PRO A 35 -4.25 -17.21 -3.10
CA PRO A 35 -4.46 -17.89 -4.38
C PRO A 35 -4.70 -19.40 -4.26
N GLU A 36 -4.36 -20.02 -3.12
CA GLU A 36 -4.56 -21.46 -2.90
C GLU A 36 -6.05 -21.86 -2.80
N ASN A 37 -6.89 -20.95 -2.30
CA ASN A 37 -8.29 -21.29 -2.00
C ASN A 37 -9.31 -20.19 -2.38
N GLY A 38 -8.84 -19.03 -2.86
CA GLY A 38 -9.70 -17.91 -3.25
C GLY A 38 -10.25 -17.07 -2.09
N PHE A 39 -9.90 -17.37 -0.85
CA PHE A 39 -10.32 -16.64 0.34
C PHE A 39 -9.27 -15.59 0.76
N ARG A 40 -9.37 -15.12 1.96
CA ARG A 40 -8.40 -14.21 2.56
C ARG A 40 -7.42 -15.02 3.42
N TYR A 41 -6.12 -14.72 3.34
CA TYR A 41 -5.15 -15.27 4.29
C TYR A 41 -5.58 -15.01 5.73
N GLU A 42 -5.20 -15.91 6.63
CA GLU A 42 -5.41 -15.70 8.06
C GLU A 42 -4.79 -14.36 8.50
N TYR A 43 -5.35 -13.77 9.55
CA TYR A 43 -4.95 -12.44 10.00
C TYR A 43 -3.44 -12.32 10.19
N GLU A 44 -2.83 -13.35 10.77
CA GLU A 44 -1.41 -13.38 11.13
C GLU A 44 -0.45 -13.47 9.93
N GLU A 45 -0.94 -13.90 8.77
CA GLU A 45 -0.16 -14.16 7.57
C GLU A 45 -0.03 -12.94 6.65
N ARG A 46 -0.90 -11.93 6.83
CA ARG A 46 -0.96 -10.73 5.95
C ARG A 46 0.20 -9.80 6.24
N TRP A 47 0.81 -9.25 5.21
CA TRP A 47 1.94 -8.33 5.35
C TRP A 47 1.59 -7.11 6.22
N THR A 48 0.36 -6.63 6.19
CA THR A 48 -0.10 -5.51 7.02
C THR A 48 -0.17 -5.87 8.50
N THR A 49 -0.52 -7.11 8.84
CA THR A 49 -0.51 -7.60 10.22
C THR A 49 0.93 -7.83 10.72
N ILE A 50 1.80 -8.33 9.85
CA ILE A 50 3.22 -8.48 10.15
C ILE A 50 3.85 -7.10 10.42
N LEU A 51 3.53 -6.10 9.58
CA LEU A 51 3.89 -4.71 9.80
C LEU A 51 3.40 -4.22 11.18
N GLN A 52 2.14 -4.44 11.53
CA GLN A 52 1.60 -4.05 12.85
C GLN A 52 2.38 -4.71 14.00
N LYS A 53 2.68 -6.00 13.90
CA LYS A 53 3.45 -6.74 14.92
C LYS A 53 4.85 -6.17 15.09
N GLU A 54 5.51 -5.82 13.99
CA GLU A 54 6.86 -5.24 14.00
C GLU A 54 6.90 -3.82 14.61
N LEU A 55 5.83 -3.04 14.44
CA LEU A 55 5.74 -1.68 14.97
C LEU A 55 5.21 -1.63 16.41
N LYS A 56 4.56 -2.70 16.88
CA LYS A 56 3.98 -2.81 18.24
C LYS A 56 3.13 -1.57 18.59
N ASP A 57 3.42 -0.97 19.73
CA ASP A 57 2.71 0.19 20.27
C ASP A 57 3.18 1.53 19.67
N SER A 58 4.13 1.51 18.72
CA SER A 58 4.62 2.73 18.08
C SER A 58 3.67 3.26 17.00
N ALA A 59 2.84 2.39 16.41
CA ALA A 59 1.89 2.78 15.37
C ALA A 59 0.65 1.87 15.33
N ILE A 60 -0.45 2.43 14.82
CA ILE A 60 -1.63 1.70 14.39
C ILE A 60 -1.56 1.55 12.88
N VAL A 61 -1.65 0.33 12.39
CA VAL A 61 -1.70 0.02 10.95
C VAL A 61 -3.15 -0.24 10.55
N ILE A 62 -3.63 0.53 9.59
CA ILE A 62 -4.99 0.44 9.03
C ILE A 62 -4.89 -0.14 7.63
N PRO A 63 -5.27 -1.42 7.43
CA PRO A 63 -5.23 -2.07 6.13
C PRO A 63 -6.46 -1.69 5.29
N GLU A 64 -6.24 -0.96 4.22
CA GLU A 64 -7.25 -0.54 3.24
C GLU A 64 -7.01 -1.24 1.89
N GLY A 65 -6.97 -2.58 1.93
CA GLY A 65 -6.88 -3.43 0.75
C GLY A 65 -8.25 -3.78 0.18
N LEU A 66 -8.45 -3.61 -1.13
CA LEU A 66 -9.68 -4.00 -1.83
C LEU A 66 -9.36 -4.77 -3.11
N ASN A 67 -9.85 -6.00 -3.21
CA ASN A 67 -9.66 -6.86 -4.38
C ASN A 67 -10.11 -6.17 -5.67
N GLY A 68 -9.23 -6.07 -6.64
CA GLY A 68 -9.52 -5.44 -7.93
C GLY A 68 -9.33 -3.93 -7.97
N ARG A 69 -8.89 -3.28 -6.89
CA ARG A 69 -8.68 -1.82 -6.89
C ARG A 69 -7.62 -1.42 -7.90
N THR A 70 -7.99 -0.46 -8.74
CA THR A 70 -7.11 0.23 -9.69
C THR A 70 -6.51 1.49 -9.08
N THR A 71 -5.61 2.15 -9.77
CA THR A 71 -5.15 3.49 -9.38
C THR A 71 -6.29 4.52 -9.54
N SER A 72 -6.80 4.72 -10.76
CA SER A 72 -7.81 5.72 -11.06
C SER A 72 -8.71 5.35 -12.25
N PHE A 73 -8.73 4.07 -12.64
CA PHE A 73 -9.58 3.57 -13.71
C PHE A 73 -10.88 3.03 -13.14
N GLU A 74 -12.00 3.40 -13.75
CA GLU A 74 -13.28 2.80 -13.40
C GLU A 74 -13.37 1.39 -13.98
N ASP A 75 -13.82 0.44 -13.17
CA ASP A 75 -14.07 -0.93 -13.60
C ASP A 75 -15.59 -1.13 -13.68
N GLU A 76 -16.15 -1.01 -14.87
CA GLU A 76 -17.60 -1.16 -15.09
C GLU A 76 -18.11 -2.56 -14.75
N LEU A 77 -17.23 -3.59 -14.84
CA LEU A 77 -17.58 -4.95 -14.46
C LEU A 77 -17.55 -5.15 -12.93
N ARG A 78 -16.84 -4.29 -12.21
CA ARG A 78 -16.67 -4.36 -10.75
C ARG A 78 -16.75 -2.95 -10.14
N PRO A 79 -17.93 -2.35 -10.00
CA PRO A 79 -18.10 -0.99 -9.50
C PRO A 79 -17.40 -0.76 -8.13
N GLY A 80 -16.90 0.46 -7.92
CA GLY A 80 -16.23 0.85 -6.69
C GLY A 80 -14.76 0.41 -6.59
N ARG A 81 -14.13 0.05 -7.72
CA ARG A 81 -12.69 -0.32 -7.75
C ARG A 81 -11.78 0.83 -8.12
N ASN A 82 -12.32 1.98 -8.49
CA ASN A 82 -11.52 3.17 -8.74
C ASN A 82 -10.88 3.68 -7.44
N GLY A 83 -9.55 3.54 -7.34
CA GLY A 83 -8.80 3.92 -6.15
C GLY A 83 -8.89 5.42 -5.84
N ALA A 84 -8.92 6.28 -6.86
CA ALA A 84 -9.03 7.72 -6.64
C ALA A 84 -10.39 8.10 -6.04
N THR A 85 -11.47 7.42 -6.41
CA THR A 85 -12.80 7.71 -5.88
C THR A 85 -12.92 7.39 -4.39
N TYR A 86 -12.37 6.26 -3.95
CA TYR A 86 -12.46 5.84 -2.55
C TYR A 86 -11.38 6.47 -1.65
N LEU A 87 -10.27 6.93 -2.20
CA LEU A 87 -9.16 7.49 -1.41
C LEU A 87 -9.59 8.70 -0.56
N ASP A 88 -10.40 9.58 -1.10
CA ASP A 88 -10.87 10.77 -0.40
C ASP A 88 -11.64 10.42 0.90
N PRO A 89 -12.75 9.67 0.88
CA PRO A 89 -13.45 9.26 2.09
C PRO A 89 -12.58 8.41 3.03
N CYS A 90 -11.68 7.59 2.50
CA CYS A 90 -10.76 6.79 3.28
C CYS A 90 -9.82 7.69 4.13
N LEU A 91 -9.16 8.66 3.52
CA LEU A 91 -8.25 9.56 4.22
C LEU A 91 -8.97 10.45 5.24
N HIS A 92 -10.19 10.88 4.94
CA HIS A 92 -11.00 11.63 5.89
C HIS A 92 -11.45 10.80 7.09
N SER A 93 -11.79 9.53 6.89
CA SER A 93 -12.25 8.63 7.96
C SER A 93 -11.13 8.25 8.93
N HIS A 94 -9.90 8.13 8.45
CA HIS A 94 -8.76 7.66 9.24
C HIS A 94 -7.84 8.79 9.76
N GLY A 95 -8.16 10.04 9.44
CA GLY A 95 -7.34 11.18 9.90
C GLY A 95 -7.37 11.37 11.42
N PRO A 96 -6.27 11.83 12.03
CA PRO A 96 -5.02 12.27 11.42
C PRO A 96 -4.08 11.11 11.04
N ILE A 97 -3.51 11.13 9.84
CA ILE A 97 -2.63 10.09 9.31
C ILE A 97 -1.19 10.60 9.31
N ASP A 98 -0.24 9.78 9.78
CA ASP A 98 1.19 10.10 9.76
C ASP A 98 1.89 9.58 8.50
N LEU A 99 1.47 8.40 7.98
CA LEU A 99 2.04 7.77 6.80
C LEU A 99 0.97 7.06 5.99
N VAL A 100 1.01 7.23 4.68
CA VAL A 100 0.26 6.39 3.73
C VAL A 100 1.26 5.48 3.00
N VAL A 101 1.08 4.18 3.11
CA VAL A 101 1.75 3.16 2.29
C VAL A 101 0.84 2.86 1.10
N LEU A 102 1.25 3.28 -0.09
CA LEU A 102 0.45 3.19 -1.31
C LEU A 102 1.01 2.11 -2.23
N MET A 103 0.26 1.04 -2.48
CA MET A 103 0.63 -0.04 -3.40
C MET A 103 -0.55 -0.40 -4.30
N LEU A 104 -0.56 0.12 -5.51
CA LEU A 104 -1.57 -0.10 -6.56
C LEU A 104 -0.90 -0.17 -7.93
N GLY A 105 -1.64 -0.65 -8.94
CA GLY A 105 -1.22 -0.69 -10.33
C GLY A 105 -1.35 -2.07 -10.98
N THR A 106 -1.40 -3.15 -10.19
CA THR A 106 -1.55 -4.51 -10.71
C THR A 106 -2.85 -4.67 -11.50
N ASN A 107 -3.97 -4.18 -10.98
CA ASN A 107 -5.26 -4.32 -11.65
C ASN A 107 -5.41 -3.44 -12.89
N ASP A 108 -4.67 -2.36 -12.97
CA ASP A 108 -4.62 -1.45 -14.11
C ASP A 108 -3.99 -2.12 -15.35
N LEU A 109 -3.22 -3.20 -15.15
CA LEU A 109 -2.62 -3.99 -16.23
C LEU A 109 -3.65 -4.79 -17.03
N LYS A 110 -4.86 -4.99 -16.52
CA LYS A 110 -5.92 -5.72 -17.19
C LYS A 110 -6.19 -5.13 -18.56
N ILE A 111 -6.30 -6.01 -19.58
CA ILE A 111 -6.41 -5.59 -20.99
C ILE A 111 -7.62 -4.70 -21.24
N ARG A 112 -8.72 -4.86 -20.47
CA ARG A 112 -9.92 -4.04 -20.62
C ARG A 112 -9.73 -2.54 -20.37
N PHE A 113 -8.70 -2.17 -19.59
CA PHE A 113 -8.37 -0.77 -19.34
C PHE A 113 -7.48 -0.16 -20.44
N GLN A 114 -6.84 -0.99 -21.25
CA GLN A 114 -5.91 -0.57 -22.31
C GLN A 114 -4.81 0.40 -21.83
N ALA A 115 -4.56 0.42 -20.51
CA ALA A 115 -3.60 1.31 -19.89
C ALA A 115 -2.16 0.91 -20.20
N THR A 116 -1.33 1.90 -20.48
CA THR A 116 0.12 1.72 -20.55
C THR A 116 0.74 1.89 -19.16
N PRO A 117 1.97 1.40 -18.92
CA PRO A 117 2.68 1.68 -17.66
C PRO A 117 2.79 3.19 -17.34
N THR A 118 2.88 4.03 -18.36
CA THR A 118 2.89 5.50 -18.20
C THR A 118 1.52 6.01 -17.70
N ASP A 119 0.42 5.49 -18.21
CA ASP A 119 -0.92 5.90 -17.77
C ASP A 119 -1.18 5.46 -16.32
N ILE A 120 -0.73 4.26 -15.96
CA ILE A 120 -0.78 3.76 -14.58
C ILE A 120 0.05 4.68 -13.65
N GLY A 121 1.25 5.08 -14.09
CA GLY A 121 2.07 6.07 -13.38
C GLY A 121 1.37 7.41 -13.18
N LYS A 122 0.61 7.91 -14.16
CA LYS A 122 -0.22 9.12 -14.00
C LYS A 122 -1.34 8.93 -12.98
N GLY A 123 -1.91 7.71 -12.91
CA GLY A 123 -2.86 7.34 -11.86
C GLY A 123 -2.23 7.46 -10.47
N ILE A 124 -1.00 6.97 -10.30
CA ILE A 124 -0.22 7.10 -9.06
C ILE A 124 0.08 8.57 -8.73
N ASP A 125 0.52 9.37 -9.70
CA ASP A 125 0.73 10.81 -9.51
C ASP A 125 -0.54 11.50 -8.97
N ARG A 126 -1.71 11.17 -9.53
CA ARG A 126 -3.00 11.65 -9.04
C ARG A 126 -3.24 11.29 -7.58
N LEU A 127 -3.03 10.03 -7.19
CA LEU A 127 -3.23 9.58 -5.81
C LEU A 127 -2.27 10.28 -4.84
N ILE A 128 -1.00 10.47 -5.21
CA ILE A 128 -0.01 11.20 -4.40
C ILE A 128 -0.49 12.65 -4.17
N LYS A 129 -0.94 13.33 -5.21
CA LYS A 129 -1.48 14.71 -5.10
C LYS A 129 -2.70 14.77 -4.17
N MET A 130 -3.60 13.79 -4.26
CA MET A 130 -4.76 13.69 -3.37
C MET A 130 -4.33 13.51 -1.91
N ILE A 131 -3.39 12.60 -1.61
CA ILE A 131 -2.89 12.39 -0.25
C ILE A 131 -2.31 13.70 0.30
N LYS A 132 -1.49 14.40 -0.49
CA LYS A 132 -0.85 15.66 -0.08
C LYS A 132 -1.84 16.79 0.14
N SER A 133 -2.98 16.80 -0.53
CA SER A 133 -4.00 17.86 -0.38
C SER A 133 -5.02 17.57 0.71
N ILE A 134 -5.35 16.31 0.95
CA ILE A 134 -6.41 15.91 1.88
C ILE A 134 -5.89 15.75 3.31
N THR A 135 -4.75 15.09 3.51
CA THR A 135 -4.25 14.74 4.86
C THR A 135 -3.91 15.95 5.75
N PRO A 136 -3.44 17.10 5.23
CA PRO A 136 -3.24 18.30 6.05
C PRO A 136 -4.49 18.81 6.74
N GLN A 137 -5.66 18.62 6.15
CA GLN A 137 -6.96 19.10 6.66
C GLN A 137 -7.36 18.47 8.01
N LYS A 138 -6.77 17.32 8.34
CA LYS A 138 -7.04 16.57 9.58
C LYS A 138 -5.89 16.64 10.59
N ARG A 139 -4.87 17.43 10.32
CA ARG A 139 -3.70 17.58 11.18
C ARG A 139 -3.59 19.00 11.74
N GLN A 140 -3.35 19.11 13.04
CA GLN A 140 -3.17 20.42 13.69
C GLN A 140 -1.93 21.18 13.20
N ASP A 141 -0.89 20.44 12.77
CA ASP A 141 0.35 21.03 12.23
C ASP A 141 0.25 21.41 10.74
N GLY A 142 -0.89 21.13 10.09
CA GLY A 142 -1.13 21.42 8.68
C GLY A 142 -0.21 20.70 7.69
N ARG A 143 0.58 19.72 8.14
CA ARG A 143 1.48 18.96 7.27
C ARG A 143 0.73 17.81 6.62
N SER A 144 1.12 17.46 5.40
CA SER A 144 0.66 16.23 4.77
C SER A 144 1.22 14.99 5.48
N ALA A 145 0.50 13.89 5.41
CA ALA A 145 1.06 12.59 5.74
C ALA A 145 2.32 12.33 4.89
N LYS A 146 3.31 11.66 5.47
CA LYS A 146 4.41 11.08 4.70
C LYS A 146 3.86 9.99 3.77
N ILE A 147 4.55 9.69 2.68
CA ILE A 147 4.10 8.70 1.70
C ILE A 147 5.25 7.73 1.44
N LEU A 148 4.96 6.43 1.56
CA LEU A 148 5.78 5.35 1.03
C LEU A 148 5.07 4.81 -0.21
N LEU A 149 5.57 5.17 -1.39
CA LEU A 149 5.09 4.62 -2.65
C LEU A 149 5.75 3.26 -2.90
N MET A 150 4.94 2.24 -3.10
CA MET A 150 5.42 0.90 -3.42
C MET A 150 5.03 0.53 -4.85
N ALA A 151 6.01 0.17 -5.68
CA ALA A 151 5.71 -0.55 -6.90
C ALA A 151 5.26 -1.98 -6.54
N PRO A 152 4.16 -2.49 -7.13
CA PRO A 152 3.68 -3.83 -6.81
C PRO A 152 4.68 -4.91 -7.27
N PRO A 153 4.61 -6.14 -6.72
CA PRO A 153 5.34 -7.29 -7.23
C PRO A 153 5.04 -7.51 -8.72
N HIS A 154 6.03 -8.05 -9.43
CA HIS A 154 5.83 -8.41 -10.84
C HIS A 154 4.80 -9.53 -10.96
N LEU A 155 4.05 -9.56 -12.04
CA LEU A 155 3.31 -10.74 -12.45
C LEU A 155 4.30 -11.88 -12.73
N GLY A 156 3.93 -13.10 -12.35
CA GLY A 156 4.76 -14.30 -12.56
C GLY A 156 4.85 -14.68 -14.02
N ASP A 157 5.94 -15.32 -14.41
CA ASP A 157 6.15 -15.76 -15.80
C ASP A 157 5.15 -16.90 -16.18
N ASP A 158 4.64 -17.65 -15.18
CA ASP A 158 3.58 -18.67 -15.36
C ASP A 158 2.24 -18.10 -15.86
N LEU A 159 2.08 -16.77 -15.84
CA LEU A 159 0.86 -16.09 -16.33
C LEU A 159 0.48 -16.49 -17.76
N THR A 160 1.45 -16.87 -18.57
CA THR A 160 1.23 -17.32 -19.96
C THR A 160 0.57 -18.68 -20.07
N GLU A 161 0.62 -19.48 -19.00
CA GLU A 161 0.14 -20.86 -18.97
C GLU A 161 -1.19 -21.04 -18.23
N ILE A 162 -1.70 -19.99 -17.61
CA ILE A 162 -2.90 -20.05 -16.78
C ILE A 162 -4.05 -19.21 -17.35
N PRO A 163 -5.32 -19.65 -17.17
CA PRO A 163 -6.49 -18.98 -17.76
C PRO A 163 -6.63 -17.51 -17.35
N SER A 164 -6.24 -17.15 -16.14
CA SER A 164 -6.27 -15.75 -15.66
C SER A 164 -5.30 -14.83 -16.42
N GLY A 165 -4.35 -15.38 -17.16
CA GLY A 165 -3.42 -14.64 -18.00
C GLY A 165 -4.11 -13.84 -19.12
N GLU A 166 -5.24 -14.33 -19.64
CA GLU A 166 -6.02 -13.62 -20.65
C GLU A 166 -6.45 -12.23 -20.17
N GLU A 167 -6.94 -12.14 -18.93
CA GLU A 167 -7.37 -10.87 -18.35
C GLU A 167 -6.23 -9.85 -18.26
N MET A 168 -5.00 -10.32 -18.00
CA MET A 168 -3.79 -9.49 -17.90
C MET A 168 -3.06 -9.28 -19.23
N GLY A 169 -3.45 -10.01 -20.28
CA GLY A 169 -2.83 -9.96 -21.60
C GLY A 169 -1.48 -10.69 -21.68
N PHE A 170 -1.35 -11.79 -20.95
CA PHE A 170 -0.21 -12.70 -20.99
C PHE A 170 1.15 -11.98 -20.90
N GLU A 171 2.04 -12.15 -21.88
CA GLU A 171 3.38 -11.54 -21.93
C GLU A 171 3.35 -10.00 -21.81
N ARG A 172 2.28 -9.35 -22.33
CA ARG A 172 2.10 -7.92 -22.19
C ARG A 172 1.98 -7.52 -20.71
N GLY A 173 1.16 -8.26 -19.95
CA GLY A 173 0.98 -8.01 -18.51
C GLY A 173 2.29 -8.18 -17.74
N ILE A 174 3.03 -9.26 -18.01
CA ILE A 174 4.34 -9.52 -17.41
C ILE A 174 5.32 -8.38 -17.73
N SER A 175 5.45 -8.05 -19.01
CA SER A 175 6.34 -6.95 -19.45
C SER A 175 5.98 -5.62 -18.82
N TYR A 176 4.68 -5.29 -18.75
CA TYR A 176 4.20 -4.03 -18.21
C TYR A 176 4.39 -3.96 -16.69
N SER A 177 4.16 -5.08 -15.97
CA SER A 177 4.37 -5.12 -14.52
C SER A 177 5.83 -4.78 -14.14
N LYS A 178 6.79 -5.28 -14.92
CA LYS A 178 8.23 -5.01 -14.72
C LYS A 178 8.61 -3.54 -14.99
N ARG A 179 7.79 -2.81 -15.75
CA ARG A 179 8.02 -1.39 -16.08
C ARG A 179 7.42 -0.41 -15.08
N LEU A 180 6.62 -0.87 -14.10
CA LEU A 180 6.01 0.03 -13.13
C LEU A 180 7.04 0.59 -12.15
N ALA A 181 7.98 -0.23 -11.66
CA ALA A 181 8.93 0.20 -10.63
C ALA A 181 9.78 1.43 -11.04
N PRO A 182 10.43 1.49 -12.20
CA PRO A 182 11.18 2.68 -12.60
C PRO A 182 10.29 3.93 -12.75
N ILE A 183 9.06 3.78 -13.27
CA ILE A 183 8.11 4.89 -13.40
C ILE A 183 7.69 5.42 -12.02
N TYR A 184 7.45 4.53 -11.05
CA TYR A 184 7.07 4.92 -9.68
C TYR A 184 8.24 5.56 -8.94
N GLU A 185 9.46 5.08 -9.15
CA GLU A 185 10.66 5.69 -8.59
C GLU A 185 10.85 7.12 -9.09
N ASP A 186 10.61 7.38 -10.37
CA ASP A 186 10.66 8.73 -10.95
C ASP A 186 9.57 9.65 -10.34
N TRP A 187 8.33 9.14 -10.16
CA TRP A 187 7.29 9.90 -9.46
C TRP A 187 7.64 10.14 -7.99
N ALA A 188 8.25 9.17 -7.32
CA ALA A 188 8.69 9.35 -5.94
C ALA A 188 9.76 10.44 -5.82
N LYS A 189 10.74 10.45 -6.71
CA LYS A 189 11.77 11.52 -6.82
C LYS A 189 11.12 12.88 -7.10
N PHE A 190 10.21 12.95 -8.07
CA PHE A 190 9.52 14.19 -8.42
C PHE A 190 8.73 14.78 -7.26
N HIS A 191 8.05 13.92 -6.51
CA HIS A 191 7.26 14.34 -5.35
C HIS A 191 8.04 14.44 -4.04
N ASN A 192 9.32 14.10 -4.03
CA ASN A 192 10.15 14.00 -2.83
C ASN A 192 9.50 13.16 -1.73
N ILE A 193 9.16 11.91 -2.07
CA ILE A 193 8.56 10.90 -1.19
C ILE A 193 9.38 9.62 -1.20
N GLU A 194 9.14 8.74 -0.23
CA GLU A 194 9.83 7.46 -0.13
C GLU A 194 9.34 6.44 -1.15
N PHE A 195 10.24 5.57 -1.61
CA PHE A 195 9.97 4.54 -2.60
C PHE A 195 10.44 3.16 -2.14
N LEU A 196 9.67 2.12 -2.49
CA LEU A 196 10.02 0.72 -2.32
C LEU A 196 9.57 -0.09 -3.54
N ASP A 197 10.48 -0.84 -4.13
CA ASP A 197 10.15 -1.85 -5.14
C ASP A 197 9.82 -3.16 -4.44
N ALA A 198 8.55 -3.53 -4.36
CA ALA A 198 8.10 -4.74 -3.68
C ALA A 198 8.58 -6.03 -4.38
N ALA A 199 8.85 -5.99 -5.68
CA ALA A 199 9.35 -7.15 -6.43
C ALA A 199 10.73 -7.63 -5.95
N LYS A 200 11.50 -6.78 -5.24
CA LYS A 200 12.78 -7.16 -4.65
C LYS A 200 12.62 -8.07 -3.42
N TYR A 201 11.44 -8.12 -2.81
CA TYR A 201 11.20 -8.82 -1.55
C TYR A 201 10.07 -9.85 -1.62
N ALA A 202 9.20 -9.72 -2.60
CA ALA A 202 8.00 -10.52 -2.74
C ALA A 202 7.80 -10.97 -4.19
N LYS A 203 7.33 -12.20 -4.36
CA LYS A 203 7.00 -12.78 -5.66
C LYS A 203 5.54 -13.18 -5.69
N ALA A 204 4.94 -13.13 -6.88
CA ALA A 204 3.65 -13.73 -7.13
C ALA A 204 3.70 -15.26 -6.95
N SER A 205 2.57 -15.85 -6.61
CA SER A 205 2.38 -17.30 -6.55
C SER A 205 2.37 -17.90 -7.96
N GLU A 206 2.93 -19.10 -8.11
CA GLU A 206 2.84 -19.89 -9.33
C GLU A 206 1.38 -20.34 -9.64
N ILE A 207 0.47 -20.28 -8.65
CA ILE A 207 -0.93 -20.71 -8.82
C ILE A 207 -1.71 -19.75 -9.74
N ASP A 208 -1.52 -18.44 -9.55
CA ASP A 208 -2.25 -17.42 -10.32
C ASP A 208 -1.35 -16.31 -10.88
N ALA A 209 -0.06 -16.41 -10.68
CA ALA A 209 0.97 -15.50 -11.19
C ALA A 209 0.74 -14.02 -10.84
N CYS A 210 -0.10 -13.74 -9.84
CA CYS A 210 -0.52 -12.38 -9.47
C CYS A 210 -0.46 -12.12 -7.96
N HIS A 211 -1.00 -13.03 -7.15
CA HIS A 211 -1.12 -12.81 -5.70
C HIS A 211 0.08 -13.35 -4.94
N LEU A 212 0.34 -12.74 -3.79
CA LEU A 212 1.49 -13.07 -2.95
C LEU A 212 1.35 -14.44 -2.29
N THR A 213 2.48 -15.16 -2.17
CA THR A 213 2.60 -16.33 -1.29
C THR A 213 2.67 -15.90 0.18
N ARG A 214 2.46 -16.84 1.13
CA ARG A 214 2.69 -16.59 2.58
C ARG A 214 4.08 -16.05 2.86
N GLU A 215 5.08 -16.65 2.25
CA GLU A 215 6.47 -16.22 2.42
C GLU A 215 6.70 -14.81 1.86
N SER A 216 6.09 -14.47 0.73
CA SER A 216 6.14 -13.13 0.16
C SER A 216 5.45 -12.10 1.07
N HIS A 217 4.30 -12.45 1.67
CA HIS A 217 3.66 -11.61 2.68
C HIS A 217 4.57 -11.35 3.86
N ARG A 218 5.24 -12.38 4.38
CA ARG A 218 6.16 -12.26 5.51
C ARG A 218 7.31 -11.31 5.19
N LYS A 219 8.05 -11.57 4.11
CA LYS A 219 9.20 -10.75 3.70
C LYS A 219 8.83 -9.30 3.42
N LEU A 220 7.69 -9.08 2.73
CA LEU A 220 7.20 -7.74 2.44
C LEU A 220 6.85 -7.00 3.72
N GLY A 221 6.13 -7.63 4.65
CA GLY A 221 5.75 -7.02 5.92
C GLY A 221 6.96 -6.59 6.75
N GLU A 222 7.98 -7.44 6.85
CA GLU A 222 9.24 -7.15 7.56
C GLU A 222 9.97 -5.95 6.92
N MET A 223 10.05 -5.91 5.59
CA MET A 223 10.73 -4.82 4.87
C MET A 223 9.97 -3.50 4.97
N VAL A 224 8.64 -3.53 4.82
CA VAL A 224 7.80 -2.33 4.98
C VAL A 224 7.91 -1.81 6.42
N ALA A 225 7.97 -2.70 7.42
CA ALA A 225 8.17 -2.29 8.82
C ALA A 225 9.49 -1.55 9.02
N LYS A 226 10.58 -2.05 8.45
CA LYS A 226 11.87 -1.37 8.47
C LYS A 226 11.77 0.03 7.87
N LYS A 227 11.18 0.15 6.69
CA LYS A 227 10.98 1.43 6.01
C LYS A 227 10.08 2.39 6.81
N CYS A 228 9.00 1.90 7.39
CA CYS A 228 8.12 2.73 8.23
C CYS A 228 8.84 3.27 9.47
N LYS A 229 9.68 2.45 10.12
CA LYS A 229 10.52 2.88 11.25
C LYS A 229 11.47 4.01 10.85
N GLU A 230 12.16 3.87 9.71
CA GLU A 230 13.04 4.90 9.15
C GLU A 230 12.27 6.19 8.84
N ILE A 231 11.15 6.10 8.12
CA ILE A 231 10.33 7.24 7.70
C ILE A 231 9.76 8.01 8.91
N LEU A 232 9.26 7.29 9.91
CA LEU A 232 8.55 7.87 11.07
C LEU A 232 9.47 8.13 12.27
N GLU A 233 10.73 7.72 12.20
CA GLU A 233 11.72 7.87 13.27
C GLU A 233 11.25 7.24 14.61
N ILE A 234 10.75 5.98 14.53
CA ILE A 234 10.14 5.22 15.63
C ILE A 234 10.85 3.90 15.91
#